data_8857eaa46b2a936e83a3760aecc920a9
#
_entry.id   8857eaa46b2a936e83a3760aecc920a9
#
_cell.length_a   1.000
_cell.length_b   1.000
_cell.length_c   1.000
_cell.angle_alpha   90.00
_cell.angle_beta   90.00
_cell.angle_gamma   90.00
#
_symmetry.space_group_name_H-M   'P 1'
#
loop_
_entity.id
_entity.type
_entity.pdbx_description
1 polymer ?
#
loop_
_entity_poly.entity_id
_entity_poly.type
_entity_poly.pdbx_seq_one_letter_code
_entity_poly.pdbx_strand_id
1 'polypeptide(L)'
;MKKAIQTWALAAASAVLCLSAVSCGETQTLGGLTESEKEMKSIAEQYVPNVIYSTYGDLAKETTELYELLAAAAEGGVAKLTQAQIDAICAKFLQARQSWEESEAFLFGAATDFGIDPHIDTWPLDPDGLATELSNAEKVAALRGEDGIAYAAAKLGQELLGFHGIEFILFRDGKNRTVAALQANEDHEAFAGKTVTGEQELIYAAAVAGDLRDNCYRLLVSWNPNAPKEYADRCEELEVATTVTGSDLTYGENLLGAAAAGSSYKTWQSAMASILIAGCSNICAEVADVKMGNAHSGEDVNYIESPYSKKSFQDFIDNILSIQYSLYGAAGATSAQAHSLMSFFKSQNYSGAASLQSALDASLAALKACQAKGAFVDIYTDASVQKAMDEISALDDEINKAADWILRQ
;
A
#
# COMPACT_ATOMS: atom_id res chain seq x y z
N MET A 1 16.06 -15.68 33.19
CA MET A 1 16.46 -14.31 32.86
C MET A 1 15.44 -13.85 31.83
N LYS A 2 14.54 -12.93 32.24
CA LYS A 2 13.44 -12.44 31.40
C LYS A 2 14.02 -11.46 30.38
N LYS A 3 14.02 -11.80 29.09
CA LYS A 3 14.22 -10.85 28.01
C LYS A 3 12.89 -10.16 27.73
N ALA A 4 12.85 -8.87 27.95
CA ALA A 4 11.74 -8.03 27.56
C ALA A 4 11.68 -8.00 26.04
N ILE A 5 10.58 -8.41 25.48
CA ILE A 5 10.22 -8.17 24.08
C ILE A 5 9.89 -6.66 24.01
N GLN A 6 10.78 -5.88 23.44
CA GLN A 6 10.48 -4.53 23.04
C GLN A 6 9.73 -4.60 21.71
N THR A 7 8.42 -4.49 21.78
CA THR A 7 7.59 -4.14 20.63
C THR A 7 8.01 -2.74 20.15
N TRP A 8 8.74 -2.68 19.05
CA TRP A 8 8.90 -1.47 18.29
C TRP A 8 7.61 -1.27 17.49
N ALA A 9 6.66 -0.55 18.10
CA ALA A 9 5.65 0.12 17.30
C ALA A 9 6.43 1.10 16.43
N LEU A 10 6.41 0.93 15.12
CA LEU A 10 6.77 1.97 14.15
C LEU A 10 5.83 3.15 14.43
N ALA A 11 6.27 4.04 15.30
CA ALA A 11 5.71 5.36 15.36
C ALA A 11 6.17 6.02 14.06
N ALA A 12 5.32 6.06 13.06
CA ALA A 12 5.41 7.06 12.01
C ALA A 12 5.50 8.40 12.74
N ALA A 13 6.72 8.88 12.92
CA ALA A 13 6.95 10.19 13.49
C ALA A 13 6.40 11.19 12.48
N SER A 14 5.16 11.61 12.69
CA SER A 14 4.64 12.83 12.11
C SER A 14 5.56 13.95 12.55
N ALA A 15 6.63 14.17 11.79
CA ALA A 15 7.46 15.35 11.92
C ALA A 15 6.63 16.55 11.50
N VAL A 16 5.74 16.98 12.38
CA VAL A 16 5.20 18.33 12.32
C VAL A 16 6.40 19.25 12.58
N LEU A 17 7.03 19.67 11.49
CA LEU A 17 7.98 20.78 11.52
C LEU A 17 7.19 22.02 11.94
N CYS A 18 7.19 22.31 13.24
CA CYS A 18 6.89 23.63 13.74
C CYS A 18 8.03 24.56 13.30
N LEU A 19 7.97 25.06 12.08
CA LEU A 19 8.73 26.24 11.67
C LEU A 19 8.14 27.43 12.43
N SER A 20 8.85 27.85 13.46
CA SER A 20 8.62 29.11 14.13
C SER A 20 8.72 30.24 13.09
N ALA A 21 7.58 30.74 12.65
CA ALA A 21 7.47 31.88 11.79
C ALA A 21 8.02 33.09 12.54
N VAL A 22 9.12 33.62 12.04
CA VAL A 22 9.50 35.02 12.32
C VAL A 22 8.49 35.88 11.60
N SER A 23 7.61 36.51 12.40
CA SER A 23 6.64 37.48 11.94
C SER A 23 7.37 38.68 11.33
N CYS A 24 7.13 38.92 10.07
CA CYS A 24 7.25 40.25 9.48
C CYS A 24 6.02 40.50 8.60
N GLY A 25 5.18 41.44 9.06
CA GLY A 25 4.35 42.28 8.23
C GLY A 25 3.25 41.62 7.43
N GLU A 26 2.02 41.68 7.94
CA GLU A 26 0.79 41.55 7.17
C GLU A 26 0.87 42.38 5.89
N THR A 27 0.77 41.69 4.76
CA THR A 27 0.11 42.27 3.57
C THR A 27 -0.79 41.14 3.07
N GLN A 28 -2.04 41.12 3.55
CA GLN A 28 -3.11 40.43 2.82
C GLN A 28 -3.21 41.05 1.48
N THR A 29 -2.49 40.53 0.51
CA THR A 29 -2.75 40.83 -0.90
C THR A 29 -4.05 40.12 -1.26
N LEU A 30 -5.09 40.91 -1.55
CA LEU A 30 -6.22 40.56 -2.41
C LEU A 30 -5.68 40.31 -3.84
N GLY A 31 -4.72 39.44 -3.99
CA GLY A 31 -4.10 39.01 -5.24
C GLY A 31 -4.42 37.56 -5.50
N GLY A 32 -4.94 37.24 -6.69
CA GLY A 32 -5.16 35.86 -7.10
C GLY A 32 -3.85 35.07 -7.08
N LEU A 33 -3.96 33.73 -7.23
CA LEU A 33 -2.82 32.80 -7.28
C LEU A 33 -1.75 33.28 -8.26
N THR A 34 -0.49 33.09 -7.92
CA THR A 34 0.65 33.24 -8.84
C THR A 34 0.54 32.24 -9.99
N GLU A 35 1.28 32.41 -11.07
CA GLU A 35 1.29 31.43 -12.17
C GLU A 35 1.81 30.07 -11.71
N SER A 36 2.78 30.05 -10.78
CA SER A 36 3.29 28.81 -10.17
C SER A 36 2.21 28.09 -9.34
N GLU A 37 1.47 28.83 -8.51
CA GLU A 37 0.38 28.26 -7.71
C GLU A 37 -0.81 27.79 -8.56
N LYS A 38 -1.12 28.47 -9.67
CA LYS A 38 -2.13 28.00 -10.63
C LYS A 38 -1.72 26.66 -11.25
N GLU A 39 -0.46 26.52 -11.60
CA GLU A 39 0.05 25.26 -12.15
C GLU A 39 0.05 24.16 -11.09
N MET A 40 0.47 24.43 -9.84
CA MET A 40 0.40 23.47 -8.73
C MET A 40 -1.05 23.02 -8.46
N LYS A 41 -2.01 23.95 -8.57
CA LYS A 41 -3.43 23.61 -8.50
C LYS A 41 -3.84 22.67 -9.64
N SER A 42 -3.43 22.96 -10.89
CA SER A 42 -3.72 22.10 -12.04
C SER A 42 -3.07 20.72 -11.90
N ILE A 43 -1.89 20.65 -11.27
CA ILE A 43 -1.24 19.36 -10.92
C ILE A 43 -2.12 18.58 -9.93
N ALA A 44 -2.62 19.20 -8.87
CA ALA A 44 -3.50 18.54 -7.92
C ALA A 44 -4.80 18.06 -8.59
N GLU A 45 -5.41 18.90 -9.44
CA GLU A 45 -6.63 18.60 -10.21
C GLU A 45 -6.44 17.43 -11.19
N GLN A 46 -5.21 17.16 -11.63
CA GLN A 46 -4.86 16.01 -12.44
C GLN A 46 -4.46 14.80 -11.58
N TYR A 47 -3.60 15.00 -10.58
CA TYR A 47 -3.04 13.96 -9.73
C TYR A 47 -4.12 13.21 -8.91
N VAL A 48 -5.00 13.96 -8.24
CA VAL A 48 -6.00 13.36 -7.35
C VAL A 48 -6.92 12.38 -8.09
N PRO A 49 -7.59 12.77 -9.20
CA PRO A 49 -8.46 11.83 -9.92
C PRO A 49 -7.70 10.77 -10.71
N ASN A 50 -6.57 11.11 -11.35
CA ASN A 50 -5.92 10.23 -12.33
C ASN A 50 -4.86 9.30 -11.72
N VAL A 51 -4.39 9.59 -10.51
CA VAL A 51 -3.51 8.71 -9.74
C VAL A 51 -4.29 8.09 -8.60
N ILE A 52 -4.69 8.88 -7.60
CA ILE A 52 -5.23 8.35 -6.34
C ILE A 52 -6.60 7.68 -6.54
N TYR A 53 -7.59 8.40 -7.13
CA TYR A 53 -8.93 7.83 -7.32
C TYR A 53 -8.91 6.63 -8.26
N SER A 54 -8.06 6.68 -9.31
CA SER A 54 -7.91 5.58 -10.26
C SER A 54 -7.36 4.34 -9.57
N THR A 55 -6.23 4.45 -8.87
CA THR A 55 -5.57 3.30 -8.23
C THR A 55 -6.42 2.72 -7.10
N TYR A 56 -6.98 3.55 -6.21
CA TYR A 56 -7.87 3.05 -5.15
C TYR A 56 -9.21 2.52 -5.71
N GLY A 57 -9.66 3.03 -6.86
CA GLY A 57 -10.83 2.50 -7.56
C GLY A 57 -10.59 1.09 -8.10
N ASP A 58 -9.44 0.86 -8.73
CA ASP A 58 -9.04 -0.47 -9.19
C ASP A 58 -8.84 -1.43 -8.01
N LEU A 59 -8.14 -1.00 -6.95
CA LEU A 59 -7.94 -1.77 -5.73
C LEU A 59 -9.27 -2.19 -5.08
N ALA A 60 -10.22 -1.27 -4.90
CA ALA A 60 -11.52 -1.56 -4.31
C ALA A 60 -12.32 -2.57 -5.15
N LYS A 61 -12.29 -2.45 -6.47
CA LYS A 61 -12.91 -3.40 -7.39
C LYS A 61 -12.25 -4.78 -7.32
N GLU A 62 -10.93 -4.83 -7.37
CA GLU A 62 -10.17 -6.08 -7.41
C GLU A 62 -10.26 -6.87 -6.11
N THR A 63 -10.26 -6.18 -4.97
CA THR A 63 -10.50 -6.80 -3.66
C THR A 63 -11.93 -7.29 -3.49
N THR A 64 -12.92 -6.62 -4.10
CA THR A 64 -14.29 -7.12 -4.19
C THR A 64 -14.35 -8.45 -4.95
N GLU A 65 -13.77 -8.48 -6.15
CA GLU A 65 -13.73 -9.69 -6.98
C GLU A 65 -12.95 -10.82 -6.30
N LEU A 66 -11.87 -10.51 -5.58
CA LEU A 66 -11.11 -11.47 -4.78
C LEU A 66 -11.95 -12.07 -3.66
N TYR A 67 -12.65 -11.22 -2.90
CA TYR A 67 -13.57 -11.66 -1.86
C TYR A 67 -14.68 -12.57 -2.42
N GLU A 68 -15.34 -12.18 -3.50
CA GLU A 68 -16.41 -12.96 -4.11
C GLU A 68 -15.93 -14.35 -4.55
N LEU A 69 -14.75 -14.45 -5.15
CA LEU A 69 -14.15 -15.72 -5.55
C LEU A 69 -13.81 -16.61 -4.34
N LEU A 70 -13.22 -16.05 -3.28
CA LEU A 70 -12.89 -16.78 -2.06
C LEU A 70 -14.13 -17.20 -1.28
N ALA A 71 -15.14 -16.33 -1.17
CA ALA A 71 -16.41 -16.64 -0.52
C ALA A 71 -17.13 -17.77 -1.25
N ALA A 72 -17.20 -17.73 -2.58
CA ALA A 72 -17.78 -18.80 -3.39
C ALA A 72 -17.00 -20.12 -3.24
N ALA A 73 -15.67 -20.09 -3.14
CA ALA A 73 -14.84 -21.28 -2.90
C ALA A 73 -15.09 -21.87 -1.51
N ALA A 74 -15.19 -21.05 -0.47
CA ALA A 74 -15.48 -21.46 0.90
C ALA A 74 -16.90 -22.03 1.04
N GLU A 75 -17.90 -21.41 0.40
CA GLU A 75 -19.29 -21.91 0.39
C GLU A 75 -19.42 -23.23 -0.39
N GLY A 76 -18.75 -23.32 -1.54
CA GLY A 76 -18.74 -24.52 -2.37
C GLY A 76 -18.08 -25.73 -1.69
N GLY A 77 -17.15 -25.48 -0.78
CA GLY A 77 -16.36 -26.44 -0.05
C GLY A 77 -15.19 -27.01 -0.87
N VAL A 78 -14.08 -27.30 -0.16
CA VAL A 78 -12.81 -27.72 -0.78
C VAL A 78 -12.93 -28.99 -1.64
N ALA A 79 -13.87 -29.88 -1.34
CA ALA A 79 -14.10 -31.11 -2.12
C ALA A 79 -14.60 -30.87 -3.54
N LYS A 80 -15.22 -29.72 -3.81
CA LYS A 80 -15.71 -29.32 -5.15
C LYS A 80 -14.78 -28.34 -5.85
N LEU A 81 -13.74 -27.87 -5.17
CA LEU A 81 -12.81 -26.89 -5.70
C LEU A 81 -12.07 -27.46 -6.91
N THR A 82 -11.90 -26.65 -7.92
CA THR A 82 -11.15 -26.98 -9.15
C THR A 82 -9.86 -26.17 -9.21
N GLN A 83 -8.83 -26.68 -9.91
CA GLN A 83 -7.58 -25.93 -10.11
C GLN A 83 -7.83 -24.60 -10.83
N ALA A 84 -8.74 -24.57 -11.80
CA ALA A 84 -9.07 -23.34 -12.50
C ALA A 84 -9.66 -22.25 -11.57
N GLN A 85 -10.41 -22.64 -10.54
CA GLN A 85 -10.90 -21.67 -9.54
C GLN A 85 -9.76 -21.16 -8.67
N ILE A 86 -8.84 -22.02 -8.20
CA ILE A 86 -7.66 -21.59 -7.44
C ILE A 86 -6.82 -20.64 -8.29
N ASP A 87 -6.55 -20.99 -9.55
CA ASP A 87 -5.74 -20.16 -10.45
C ASP A 87 -6.40 -18.80 -10.71
N ALA A 88 -7.73 -18.74 -10.79
CA ALA A 88 -8.48 -17.49 -10.93
C ALA A 88 -8.37 -16.63 -9.65
N ILE A 89 -8.49 -17.24 -8.46
CA ILE A 89 -8.30 -16.56 -7.17
C ILE A 89 -6.89 -16.01 -7.06
N CYS A 90 -5.87 -16.83 -7.35
CA CYS A 90 -4.47 -16.40 -7.32
C CYS A 90 -4.19 -15.25 -8.28
N ALA A 91 -4.74 -15.31 -9.51
CA ALA A 91 -4.60 -14.24 -10.48
C ALA A 91 -5.25 -12.94 -10.00
N LYS A 92 -6.44 -13.02 -9.38
CA LYS A 92 -7.13 -11.84 -8.82
C LYS A 92 -6.39 -11.27 -7.62
N PHE A 93 -5.85 -12.13 -6.74
CA PHE A 93 -4.99 -11.71 -5.64
C PHE A 93 -3.80 -10.89 -6.16
N LEU A 94 -3.09 -11.38 -7.19
CA LEU A 94 -1.92 -10.68 -7.73
C LEU A 94 -2.30 -9.33 -8.36
N GLN A 95 -3.50 -9.19 -8.95
CA GLN A 95 -4.00 -7.91 -9.44
C GLN A 95 -4.27 -6.94 -8.29
N ALA A 96 -5.02 -7.38 -7.27
CA ALA A 96 -5.32 -6.55 -6.10
C ALA A 96 -4.02 -6.15 -5.35
N ARG A 97 -3.07 -7.08 -5.22
CA ARG A 97 -1.76 -6.80 -4.63
C ARG A 97 -1.01 -5.73 -5.44
N GLN A 98 -0.98 -5.84 -6.77
CA GLN A 98 -0.35 -4.83 -7.63
C GLN A 98 -0.97 -3.45 -7.43
N SER A 99 -2.30 -3.33 -7.42
CA SER A 99 -2.98 -2.04 -7.19
C SER A 99 -2.67 -1.46 -5.81
N TRP A 100 -2.49 -2.31 -4.79
CA TRP A 100 -2.05 -1.87 -3.48
C TRP A 100 -0.62 -1.33 -3.53
N GLU A 101 0.33 -2.08 -4.05
CA GLU A 101 1.74 -1.67 -4.16
C GLU A 101 1.92 -0.42 -5.03
N GLU A 102 1.12 -0.27 -6.09
CA GLU A 102 1.08 0.94 -6.92
C GLU A 102 0.44 2.15 -6.19
N SER A 103 -0.04 1.98 -4.94
CA SER A 103 -0.58 3.05 -4.10
C SER A 103 0.39 3.53 -3.00
N GLU A 104 1.53 2.89 -2.83
CA GLU A 104 2.45 3.11 -1.73
C GLU A 104 3.03 4.55 -1.66
N ALA A 105 3.16 5.25 -2.79
CA ALA A 105 3.56 6.67 -2.79
C ALA A 105 2.45 7.64 -2.34
N PHE A 106 1.29 7.17 -1.93
CA PHE A 106 0.20 8.02 -1.44
C PHE A 106 -0.60 7.42 -0.27
N LEU A 107 0.09 6.66 0.59
CA LEU A 107 -0.46 6.18 1.87
C LEU A 107 -0.67 7.33 2.88
N PHE A 108 -0.07 8.49 2.66
CA PHE A 108 -0.34 9.68 3.47
C PHE A 108 -1.83 10.04 3.42
N GLY A 109 -2.38 10.43 4.55
CA GLY A 109 -3.82 10.68 4.68
C GLY A 109 -4.59 9.45 5.17
N ALA A 110 -5.60 8.99 4.46
CA ALA A 110 -6.54 7.98 4.96
C ALA A 110 -5.89 6.66 5.38
N ALA A 111 -4.93 6.14 4.62
CA ALA A 111 -4.27 4.89 4.94
C ALA A 111 -3.53 4.96 6.28
N THR A 112 -2.78 6.05 6.50
CA THR A 112 -2.03 6.29 7.74
C THR A 112 -2.96 6.72 8.88
N ASP A 113 -3.83 7.71 8.65
CA ASP A 113 -4.65 8.31 9.70
C ASP A 113 -5.66 7.34 10.31
N PHE A 114 -6.13 6.38 9.53
CA PHE A 114 -7.08 5.36 9.98
C PHE A 114 -6.43 4.02 10.30
N GLY A 115 -5.10 3.90 10.16
CA GLY A 115 -4.36 2.66 10.41
C GLY A 115 -4.75 1.54 9.46
N ILE A 116 -5.15 1.87 8.22
CA ILE A 116 -5.57 0.88 7.22
C ILE A 116 -4.36 0.11 6.72
N ASP A 117 -3.26 0.81 6.41
CA ASP A 117 -2.03 0.21 5.95
C ASP A 117 -1.56 -0.96 6.86
N PRO A 118 -1.24 -0.77 8.14
CA PRO A 118 -0.82 -1.90 9.00
C PRO A 118 -1.94 -2.92 9.26
N HIS A 119 -3.20 -2.63 8.91
CA HIS A 119 -4.28 -3.58 9.05
C HIS A 119 -4.36 -4.57 7.88
N ILE A 120 -4.07 -4.11 6.66
CA ILE A 120 -4.20 -4.92 5.45
C ILE A 120 -2.88 -5.43 4.88
N ASP A 121 -1.73 -4.89 5.36
CA ASP A 121 -0.41 -5.18 4.78
C ASP A 121 0.70 -5.38 5.83
N THR A 122 0.39 -5.86 7.02
CA THR A 122 1.42 -6.21 8.02
C THR A 122 2.14 -7.49 7.63
N TRP A 123 3.47 -7.43 7.58
CA TRP A 123 4.37 -8.58 7.44
C TRP A 123 5.50 -8.54 8.49
N PRO A 124 6.20 -9.65 8.75
CA PRO A 124 5.89 -11.00 8.26
C PRO A 124 4.62 -11.58 8.88
N LEU A 125 3.93 -12.45 8.13
CA LEU A 125 2.85 -13.29 8.68
C LEU A 125 3.34 -14.04 9.94
N ASP A 126 2.48 -14.25 10.91
CA ASP A 126 2.69 -15.20 12.02
C ASP A 126 2.08 -16.58 11.71
N PRO A 127 2.83 -17.55 11.12
CA PRO A 127 2.29 -18.85 10.79
C PRO A 127 1.94 -19.69 12.02
N ASP A 128 2.62 -19.51 13.16
CA ASP A 128 2.33 -20.22 14.42
C ASP A 128 1.01 -19.73 15.03
N GLY A 129 0.78 -18.42 15.00
CA GLY A 129 -0.49 -17.79 15.36
C GLY A 129 -1.61 -18.28 14.45
N LEU A 130 -1.41 -18.26 13.14
CA LEU A 130 -2.38 -18.74 12.16
C LEU A 130 -2.73 -20.21 12.38
N ALA A 131 -1.74 -21.06 12.61
CA ALA A 131 -1.96 -22.47 12.91
C ALA A 131 -2.76 -22.68 14.22
N THR A 132 -2.60 -21.79 15.18
CA THR A 132 -3.35 -21.79 16.43
C THR A 132 -4.80 -21.35 16.21
N GLU A 133 -5.04 -20.30 15.42
CA GLU A 133 -6.39 -19.85 15.08
C GLU A 133 -7.15 -20.92 14.29
N LEU A 134 -6.55 -21.44 13.21
CA LEU A 134 -7.20 -22.39 12.31
C LEU A 134 -7.42 -23.79 12.92
N SER A 135 -6.63 -24.23 13.89
CA SER A 135 -6.85 -25.49 14.59
C SER A 135 -7.98 -25.43 15.62
N ASN A 136 -8.52 -24.25 15.92
CA ASN A 136 -9.63 -24.07 16.85
C ASN A 136 -10.97 -24.02 16.09
N ALA A 137 -11.78 -25.09 16.25
CA ALA A 137 -13.03 -25.22 15.55
C ALA A 137 -14.07 -24.11 15.86
N GLU A 138 -14.06 -23.57 17.09
CA GLU A 138 -14.98 -22.49 17.47
C GLU A 138 -14.60 -21.17 16.78
N LYS A 139 -13.29 -20.88 16.70
CA LYS A 139 -12.78 -19.69 16.01
C LYS A 139 -13.04 -19.76 14.50
N VAL A 140 -12.79 -20.91 13.89
CA VAL A 140 -13.10 -21.13 12.47
C VAL A 140 -14.61 -21.00 12.19
N ALA A 141 -15.46 -21.50 13.09
CA ALA A 141 -16.91 -21.34 12.96
C ALA A 141 -17.32 -19.87 13.03
N ALA A 142 -16.64 -19.05 13.84
CA ALA A 142 -16.87 -17.62 13.95
C ALA A 142 -16.43 -16.82 12.70
N LEU A 143 -15.54 -17.37 11.88
CA LEU A 143 -15.08 -16.75 10.62
C LEU A 143 -16.02 -16.97 9.42
N ARG A 144 -17.23 -17.55 9.62
CA ARG A 144 -18.15 -17.83 8.51
C ARG A 144 -19.10 -16.68 8.20
N GLY A 145 -19.29 -16.39 6.91
CA GLY A 145 -20.25 -15.40 6.41
C GLY A 145 -19.91 -13.96 6.80
N GLU A 146 -20.88 -13.08 6.75
CA GLU A 146 -20.71 -11.65 7.07
C GLU A 146 -20.27 -11.40 8.52
N ASP A 147 -20.80 -12.15 9.49
CA ASP A 147 -20.34 -12.08 10.88
C ASP A 147 -18.85 -12.48 11.00
N GLY A 148 -18.37 -13.33 10.09
CA GLY A 148 -17.00 -13.77 10.02
C GLY A 148 -16.02 -12.65 9.58
N ILE A 149 -16.46 -11.77 8.69
CA ILE A 149 -15.69 -10.57 8.30
C ILE A 149 -15.50 -9.67 9.52
N ALA A 150 -16.60 -9.37 10.23
CA ALA A 150 -16.53 -8.56 11.45
C ALA A 150 -15.68 -9.24 12.56
N TYR A 151 -15.72 -10.57 12.65
CA TYR A 151 -14.88 -11.32 13.59
C TYR A 151 -13.39 -11.20 13.20
N ALA A 152 -13.03 -11.35 11.91
CA ALA A 152 -11.67 -11.18 11.41
C ALA A 152 -11.15 -9.79 11.76
N ALA A 153 -11.85 -8.74 11.36
CA ALA A 153 -11.51 -7.34 11.62
C ALA A 153 -11.27 -7.04 13.11
N ALA A 154 -12.09 -7.62 14.01
CA ALA A 154 -12.09 -7.26 15.43
C ALA A 154 -11.24 -8.18 16.31
N LYS A 155 -10.90 -9.40 15.86
CA LYS A 155 -10.34 -10.45 16.72
C LYS A 155 -9.02 -11.06 16.24
N LEU A 156 -8.71 -10.99 14.95
CA LEU A 156 -7.41 -11.42 14.47
C LEU A 156 -6.37 -10.31 14.72
N GLY A 157 -5.11 -10.71 14.98
CA GLY A 157 -3.98 -9.79 14.99
C GLY A 157 -3.64 -9.32 13.58
N GLN A 158 -3.03 -8.14 13.45
CA GLN A 158 -2.65 -7.57 12.14
C GLN A 158 -1.77 -8.54 11.34
N GLU A 159 -0.88 -9.26 12.01
CA GLU A 159 -0.01 -10.29 11.44
C GLU A 159 -0.74 -11.54 10.94
N LEU A 160 -2.08 -11.59 11.07
CA LEU A 160 -2.95 -12.64 10.54
C LEU A 160 -4.00 -12.09 9.56
N LEU A 161 -3.91 -10.82 9.18
CA LEU A 161 -4.88 -10.15 8.32
C LEU A 161 -4.30 -9.80 6.94
N GLY A 162 -5.11 -9.22 6.11
CA GLY A 162 -4.72 -8.59 4.87
C GLY A 162 -4.12 -9.53 3.83
N PHE A 163 -3.27 -8.94 3.00
CA PHE A 163 -2.68 -9.63 1.85
C PHE A 163 -1.84 -10.84 2.26
N HIS A 164 -1.00 -10.74 3.31
CA HIS A 164 -0.06 -11.80 3.66
C HIS A 164 -0.72 -13.03 4.25
N GLY A 165 -1.84 -12.86 4.98
CA GLY A 165 -2.67 -13.98 5.42
C GLY A 165 -3.29 -14.74 4.24
N ILE A 166 -3.81 -14.02 3.25
CA ILE A 166 -4.40 -14.61 2.03
C ILE A 166 -3.31 -15.24 1.16
N GLU A 167 -2.16 -14.58 1.00
CA GLU A 167 -1.01 -15.08 0.24
C GLU A 167 -0.59 -16.47 0.73
N PHE A 168 -0.47 -16.65 2.05
CA PHE A 168 -0.13 -17.94 2.65
C PHE A 168 -1.09 -19.05 2.24
N ILE A 169 -2.38 -18.77 2.17
CA ILE A 169 -3.38 -19.78 1.77
C ILE A 169 -3.29 -20.11 0.28
N LEU A 170 -2.92 -19.14 -0.56
CA LEU A 170 -2.99 -19.28 -2.01
C LEU A 170 -1.70 -19.79 -2.66
N PHE A 171 -0.53 -19.50 -2.05
CA PHE A 171 0.76 -19.75 -2.69
C PHE A 171 1.70 -20.59 -1.83
N ARG A 172 2.59 -21.36 -2.50
CA ARG A 172 3.76 -22.03 -1.91
C ARG A 172 4.89 -22.04 -2.93
N ASP A 173 6.09 -21.68 -2.51
CA ASP A 173 7.31 -21.70 -3.33
C ASP A 173 7.15 -20.97 -4.67
N GLY A 174 6.46 -19.84 -4.70
CA GLY A 174 6.24 -19.03 -5.89
C GLY A 174 5.21 -19.60 -6.85
N LYS A 175 4.38 -20.55 -6.43
CA LYS A 175 3.37 -21.22 -7.26
C LYS A 175 2.01 -21.19 -6.58
N ASN A 176 0.95 -21.17 -7.39
CA ASN A 176 -0.41 -21.41 -6.90
C ASN A 176 -0.47 -22.78 -6.21
N ARG A 177 -1.10 -22.85 -5.07
CA ARG A 177 -1.36 -24.14 -4.42
C ARG A 177 -2.25 -25.00 -5.30
N THR A 178 -2.06 -26.30 -5.22
CA THR A 178 -2.89 -27.25 -5.98
C THR A 178 -4.16 -27.61 -5.22
N VAL A 179 -5.20 -28.00 -5.96
CA VAL A 179 -6.42 -28.58 -5.36
C VAL A 179 -6.06 -29.73 -4.41
N ALA A 180 -5.12 -30.59 -4.81
CA ALA A 180 -4.71 -31.73 -3.98
C ALA A 180 -4.08 -31.28 -2.65
N ALA A 181 -3.31 -30.20 -2.64
CA ALA A 181 -2.75 -29.63 -1.41
C ALA A 181 -3.84 -29.08 -0.51
N LEU A 182 -4.82 -28.33 -1.06
CA LEU A 182 -5.95 -27.80 -0.30
C LEU A 182 -6.94 -28.89 0.14
N GLN A 183 -7.02 -30.04 -0.52
CA GLN A 183 -7.81 -31.18 -0.09
C GLN A 183 -7.12 -32.06 0.96
N ALA A 184 -5.84 -31.86 1.19
CA ALA A 184 -5.09 -32.46 2.29
C ALA A 184 -5.14 -31.55 3.53
N ASN A 185 -4.59 -32.03 4.65
CA ASN A 185 -4.29 -31.16 5.78
C ASN A 185 -3.07 -30.29 5.46
N GLU A 186 -3.05 -29.07 6.00
CA GLU A 186 -1.91 -28.16 5.88
C GLU A 186 -0.64 -28.84 6.48
N ASP A 187 0.47 -28.79 5.76
CA ASP A 187 1.73 -29.47 6.08
C ASP A 187 2.90 -28.51 6.35
N HIS A 188 2.68 -27.21 6.35
CA HIS A 188 3.69 -26.22 6.74
C HIS A 188 4.18 -26.49 8.16
N GLU A 189 5.48 -26.30 8.41
CA GLU A 189 6.13 -26.66 9.69
C GLU A 189 5.48 -26.04 10.94
N ALA A 190 4.95 -24.82 10.85
CA ALA A 190 4.21 -24.16 11.93
C ALA A 190 2.92 -24.88 12.32
N PHE A 191 2.41 -25.77 11.47
CA PHE A 191 1.21 -26.57 11.71
C PHE A 191 1.54 -27.96 12.28
N ALA A 192 2.82 -28.23 12.59
CA ALA A 192 3.24 -29.52 13.14
C ALA A 192 2.46 -29.86 14.44
N GLY A 193 1.85 -31.04 14.46
CA GLY A 193 1.03 -31.50 15.58
C GLY A 193 -0.39 -30.90 15.65
N LYS A 194 -0.79 -30.07 14.71
CA LYS A 194 -2.15 -29.54 14.54
C LYS A 194 -2.79 -30.16 13.31
N THR A 195 -4.12 -30.20 13.28
CA THR A 195 -4.87 -30.63 12.11
C THR A 195 -5.67 -29.45 11.58
N VAL A 196 -5.27 -28.93 10.44
CA VAL A 196 -5.96 -27.86 9.73
C VAL A 196 -6.27 -28.36 8.32
N THR A 197 -7.51 -28.24 7.93
CA THR A 197 -8.01 -28.67 6.62
C THR A 197 -8.13 -27.47 5.67
N GLY A 198 -8.04 -27.69 4.37
CA GLY A 198 -8.27 -26.62 3.39
C GLY A 198 -9.65 -25.97 3.48
N GLU A 199 -10.64 -26.66 4.04
CA GLU A 199 -11.95 -26.04 4.35
C GLU A 199 -11.80 -24.91 5.38
N GLN A 200 -10.99 -25.12 6.43
CA GLN A 200 -10.70 -24.10 7.46
C GLN A 200 -9.87 -22.95 6.88
N GLU A 201 -8.91 -23.27 6.01
CA GLU A 201 -8.10 -22.28 5.30
C GLU A 201 -8.96 -21.39 4.37
N LEU A 202 -9.89 -21.97 3.59
CA LEU A 202 -10.76 -21.21 2.69
C LEU A 202 -11.74 -20.32 3.46
N ILE A 203 -12.28 -20.78 4.59
CA ILE A 203 -13.14 -19.95 5.45
C ILE A 203 -12.39 -18.74 5.98
N TYR A 204 -11.18 -18.95 6.48
CA TYR A 204 -10.31 -17.87 6.93
C TYR A 204 -9.98 -16.89 5.80
N ALA A 205 -9.53 -17.39 4.66
CA ALA A 205 -9.17 -16.54 3.52
C ALA A 205 -10.35 -15.70 3.02
N ALA A 206 -11.57 -16.27 3.03
CA ALA A 206 -12.77 -15.53 2.66
C ALA A 206 -13.10 -14.41 3.66
N ALA A 207 -13.01 -14.68 4.97
CA ALA A 207 -13.27 -13.67 6.00
C ALA A 207 -12.25 -12.53 5.94
N VAL A 208 -10.96 -12.85 5.81
CA VAL A 208 -9.87 -11.87 5.70
C VAL A 208 -9.96 -11.07 4.39
N ALA A 209 -10.37 -11.71 3.28
CA ALA A 209 -10.59 -10.98 2.02
C ALA A 209 -11.80 -10.03 2.09
N GLY A 210 -12.83 -10.37 2.87
CA GLY A 210 -13.96 -9.48 3.12
C GLY A 210 -13.54 -8.25 3.94
N ASP A 211 -12.71 -8.43 4.95
CA ASP A 211 -12.13 -7.34 5.75
C ASP A 211 -11.18 -6.48 4.90
N LEU A 212 -10.32 -7.09 4.09
CA LEU A 212 -9.46 -6.39 3.13
C LEU A 212 -10.28 -5.51 2.17
N ARG A 213 -11.36 -6.06 1.57
CA ARG A 213 -12.29 -5.32 0.72
C ARG A 213 -12.88 -4.12 1.44
N ASP A 214 -13.38 -4.30 2.65
CA ASP A 214 -14.03 -3.24 3.43
C ASP A 214 -13.05 -2.09 3.74
N ASN A 215 -11.79 -2.39 4.02
CA ASN A 215 -10.73 -1.38 4.20
C ASN A 215 -10.37 -0.68 2.88
N CYS A 216 -10.37 -1.38 1.75
CA CYS A 216 -10.14 -0.77 0.43
C CYS A 216 -11.31 0.13 0.01
N TYR A 217 -12.56 -0.20 0.36
CA TYR A 217 -13.70 0.70 0.20
C TYR A 217 -13.53 1.96 1.04
N ARG A 218 -13.11 1.81 2.29
CA ARG A 218 -12.84 2.94 3.17
C ARG A 218 -11.77 3.85 2.60
N LEU A 219 -10.69 3.32 2.02
CA LEU A 219 -9.67 4.11 1.33
C LEU A 219 -10.25 4.95 0.20
N LEU A 220 -10.96 4.32 -0.73
CA LEU A 220 -11.53 5.03 -1.87
C LEU A 220 -12.56 6.09 -1.44
N VAL A 221 -13.47 5.75 -0.53
CA VAL A 221 -14.50 6.68 -0.02
C VAL A 221 -13.86 7.84 0.72
N SER A 222 -12.78 7.60 1.46
CA SER A 222 -12.07 8.66 2.18
C SER A 222 -11.37 9.65 1.25
N TRP A 223 -10.95 9.22 0.08
CA TRP A 223 -10.32 10.10 -0.90
C TRP A 223 -11.32 10.73 -1.87
N ASN A 224 -12.28 9.95 -2.38
CA ASN A 224 -13.15 10.33 -3.48
C ASN A 224 -14.59 10.59 -3.01
N PRO A 225 -15.05 11.85 -2.97
CA PRO A 225 -16.44 12.17 -2.58
C PRO A 225 -17.49 11.63 -3.57
N ASN A 226 -17.06 11.18 -4.76
CA ASN A 226 -17.90 10.56 -5.76
C ASN A 226 -17.65 9.04 -5.89
N ALA A 227 -17.13 8.40 -4.84
CA ALA A 227 -16.99 6.94 -4.81
C ALA A 227 -18.36 6.24 -5.05
N PRO A 228 -18.39 5.00 -5.57
CA PRO A 228 -19.61 4.25 -5.75
C PRO A 228 -20.43 4.21 -4.46
N LYS A 229 -21.75 4.41 -4.61
CA LYS A 229 -22.65 4.51 -3.46
C LYS A 229 -22.61 3.25 -2.58
N GLU A 230 -22.51 2.09 -3.18
CA GLU A 230 -22.42 0.81 -2.47
C GLU A 230 -21.20 0.74 -1.53
N TYR A 231 -20.09 1.37 -1.87
CA TYR A 231 -18.90 1.42 -1.01
C TYR A 231 -19.09 2.41 0.13
N ALA A 232 -19.72 3.55 -0.15
CA ALA A 232 -20.06 4.53 0.88
C ALA A 232 -21.10 3.95 1.87
N ASP A 233 -22.16 3.29 1.37
CA ASP A 233 -23.14 2.62 2.19
C ASP A 233 -22.49 1.57 3.12
N ARG A 234 -21.51 0.81 2.59
CA ARG A 234 -20.78 -0.17 3.41
C ARG A 234 -19.95 0.49 4.51
N CYS A 235 -19.30 1.60 4.23
CA CYS A 235 -18.58 2.36 5.27
C CYS A 235 -19.53 2.91 6.35
N GLU A 236 -20.74 3.34 5.96
CA GLU A 236 -21.78 3.76 6.90
C GLU A 236 -22.26 2.58 7.77
N GLU A 237 -22.51 1.41 7.20
CA GLU A 237 -22.87 0.18 7.92
C GLU A 237 -21.83 -0.24 8.95
N LEU A 238 -20.53 -0.05 8.62
CA LEU A 238 -19.40 -0.34 9.48
C LEU A 238 -19.11 0.76 10.51
N GLU A 239 -19.85 1.89 10.43
CA GLU A 239 -19.66 3.06 11.31
C GLU A 239 -18.21 3.60 11.31
N VAL A 240 -17.51 3.53 10.17
CA VAL A 240 -16.12 3.98 10.06
C VAL A 240 -16.01 5.40 9.53
N ALA A 241 -15.06 6.17 10.08
CA ALA A 241 -14.77 7.53 9.61
C ALA A 241 -14.13 7.50 8.21
N THR A 242 -14.55 8.43 7.34
CA THR A 242 -14.09 8.57 5.95
C THR A 242 -13.69 10.00 5.57
N THR A 243 -13.58 10.90 6.54
CA THR A 243 -13.19 12.30 6.32
C THR A 243 -11.97 12.67 7.14
N VAL A 244 -11.27 13.70 6.73
CA VAL A 244 -10.13 14.25 7.46
C VAL A 244 -10.53 14.58 8.91
N THR A 245 -9.74 14.14 9.86
CA THR A 245 -10.03 14.32 11.28
C THR A 245 -10.34 15.78 11.65
N GLY A 246 -11.54 16.02 12.17
CA GLY A 246 -12.01 17.36 12.56
C GLY A 246 -12.48 18.23 11.37
N SER A 247 -12.74 17.62 10.23
CA SER A 247 -13.25 18.26 9.01
C SER A 247 -14.34 17.39 8.37
N ASP A 248 -15.19 18.00 7.54
CA ASP A 248 -16.16 17.28 6.71
C ASP A 248 -15.61 16.99 5.29
N LEU A 249 -14.34 17.35 5.03
CA LEU A 249 -13.69 17.13 3.73
C LEU A 249 -13.15 15.71 3.60
N THR A 250 -13.29 15.12 2.43
CA THR A 250 -12.49 13.96 2.04
C THR A 250 -11.02 14.37 1.87
N TYR A 251 -10.10 13.41 1.88
CA TYR A 251 -8.66 13.69 1.66
C TYR A 251 -8.41 14.28 0.28
N GLY A 252 -9.18 13.86 -0.73
CA GLY A 252 -9.11 14.45 -2.07
C GLY A 252 -9.55 15.93 -2.09
N GLU A 253 -10.70 16.23 -1.47
CA GLU A 253 -11.17 17.61 -1.33
C GLU A 253 -10.22 18.47 -0.52
N ASN A 254 -9.62 17.93 0.53
CA ASN A 254 -8.62 18.61 1.35
C ASN A 254 -7.38 19.01 0.54
N LEU A 255 -6.87 18.12 -0.32
CA LEU A 255 -5.70 18.40 -1.17
C LEU A 255 -6.07 19.35 -2.32
N LEU A 256 -7.22 19.14 -2.98
CA LEU A 256 -7.73 20.02 -4.05
C LEU A 256 -8.10 21.41 -3.53
N GLY A 257 -8.40 21.52 -2.23
CA GLY A 257 -8.69 22.77 -1.53
C GLY A 257 -7.46 23.47 -0.93
N ALA A 258 -6.24 23.09 -1.29
CA ALA A 258 -5.03 23.70 -0.74
C ALA A 258 -5.07 25.24 -0.83
N ALA A 259 -4.50 25.90 0.18
CA ALA A 259 -4.55 27.36 0.39
C ALA A 259 -5.93 27.94 0.69
N ALA A 260 -7.02 27.16 0.64
CA ALA A 260 -8.35 27.62 1.04
C ALA A 260 -8.62 27.41 2.54
N ALA A 261 -9.61 28.14 3.07
CA ALA A 261 -10.10 27.93 4.42
C ALA A 261 -10.70 26.51 4.56
N GLY A 262 -10.28 25.78 5.60
CA GLY A 262 -10.74 24.39 5.84
C GLY A 262 -9.74 23.32 5.40
N SER A 263 -8.87 23.58 4.42
CA SER A 263 -7.80 22.66 4.08
C SER A 263 -6.68 22.66 5.13
N SER A 264 -6.12 21.48 5.38
CA SER A 264 -4.92 21.32 6.20
C SER A 264 -3.66 21.85 5.48
N TYR A 265 -3.65 21.86 4.16
CA TYR A 265 -2.58 22.39 3.32
C TYR A 265 -2.69 23.91 3.22
N LYS A 266 -1.78 24.64 3.88
CA LYS A 266 -1.85 26.11 3.98
C LYS A 266 -1.38 26.82 2.72
N THR A 267 -0.63 26.14 1.86
CA THR A 267 -0.13 26.65 0.58
C THR A 267 -0.14 25.53 -0.46
N TRP A 268 -0.14 25.88 -1.75
CA TRP A 268 0.02 24.91 -2.84
C TRP A 268 1.39 24.25 -2.80
N GLN A 269 2.42 24.98 -2.40
CA GLN A 269 3.77 24.46 -2.20
C GLN A 269 3.79 23.34 -1.16
N SER A 270 3.10 23.53 -0.02
CA SER A 270 3.03 22.51 1.02
C SER A 270 2.26 21.27 0.58
N ALA A 271 1.22 21.42 -0.25
CA ALA A 271 0.49 20.28 -0.81
C ALA A 271 1.37 19.46 -1.76
N MET A 272 2.09 20.12 -2.67
CA MET A 272 3.01 19.44 -3.59
C MET A 272 4.19 18.79 -2.85
N ALA A 273 4.75 19.47 -1.85
CA ALA A 273 5.81 18.93 -1.03
C ALA A 273 5.35 17.68 -0.23
N SER A 274 4.09 17.62 0.21
CA SER A 274 3.54 16.43 0.87
C SER A 274 3.50 15.22 -0.05
N ILE A 275 3.12 15.38 -1.32
CA ILE A 275 3.17 14.29 -2.31
C ILE A 275 4.60 13.74 -2.42
N LEU A 276 5.59 14.63 -2.45
CA LEU A 276 6.99 14.22 -2.61
C LEU A 276 7.56 13.61 -1.33
N ILE A 277 7.37 14.24 -0.17
CA ILE A 277 8.04 13.82 1.08
C ILE A 277 7.25 12.72 1.78
N ALA A 278 5.97 12.97 2.10
CA ALA A 278 5.17 12.01 2.84
C ALA A 278 4.74 10.80 1.99
N GLY A 279 4.79 10.94 0.67
CA GLY A 279 4.55 9.88 -0.29
C GLY A 279 5.83 9.31 -0.87
N CYS A 280 6.35 9.95 -1.93
CA CYS A 280 7.44 9.38 -2.74
C CYS A 280 8.73 9.09 -1.97
N SER A 281 9.18 10.02 -1.11
CA SER A 281 10.40 9.83 -0.30
C SER A 281 10.20 8.74 0.76
N ASN A 282 9.02 8.70 1.39
CA ASN A 282 8.73 7.69 2.41
C ASN A 282 8.85 6.27 1.85
N ILE A 283 8.24 6.01 0.69
CA ILE A 283 8.31 4.65 0.11
C ILE A 283 9.71 4.31 -0.42
N CYS A 284 10.51 5.29 -0.89
CA CYS A 284 11.91 5.04 -1.20
C CYS A 284 12.68 4.51 0.01
N ALA A 285 12.57 5.21 1.15
CA ALA A 285 13.22 4.81 2.39
C ALA A 285 12.71 3.45 2.88
N GLU A 286 11.41 3.20 2.79
CA GLU A 286 10.83 1.93 3.20
C GLU A 286 11.34 0.76 2.35
N VAL A 287 11.33 0.88 1.02
CA VAL A 287 11.83 -0.18 0.14
C VAL A 287 13.32 -0.43 0.34
N ALA A 288 14.14 0.64 0.40
CA ALA A 288 15.58 0.48 0.49
C ALA A 288 16.03 0.00 1.88
N ASP A 289 15.56 0.65 2.96
CA ASP A 289 16.10 0.44 4.29
C ASP A 289 15.36 -0.65 5.07
N VAL A 290 14.06 -0.85 4.81
CA VAL A 290 13.21 -1.75 5.59
C VAL A 290 12.90 -3.03 4.81
N LYS A 291 12.15 -2.92 3.70
CA LYS A 291 11.70 -4.08 2.90
C LYS A 291 12.88 -4.90 2.35
N MET A 292 13.91 -4.23 1.83
CA MET A 292 15.13 -4.91 1.35
C MET A 292 16.24 -4.94 2.41
N GLY A 293 16.43 -3.84 3.14
CA GLY A 293 17.57 -3.62 4.02
C GLY A 293 17.66 -4.59 5.19
N ASN A 294 16.56 -4.87 5.89
CA ASN A 294 16.56 -5.77 7.05
C ASN A 294 17.05 -7.18 6.70
N ALA A 295 16.53 -7.76 5.62
CA ALA A 295 16.96 -9.09 5.19
C ALA A 295 18.39 -9.05 4.61
N HIS A 296 18.71 -8.06 3.77
CA HIS A 296 20.01 -7.94 3.11
C HIS A 296 21.16 -7.77 4.11
N SER A 297 20.97 -6.91 5.12
CA SER A 297 21.99 -6.67 6.17
C SER A 297 22.15 -7.84 7.15
N GLY A 298 21.16 -8.74 7.21
CA GLY A 298 21.08 -9.80 8.20
C GLY A 298 20.54 -9.33 9.56
N GLU A 299 19.96 -8.15 9.66
CA GLU A 299 19.26 -7.67 10.85
C GLU A 299 18.06 -8.55 11.17
N ASP A 300 17.24 -8.84 10.18
CA ASP A 300 16.19 -9.85 10.23
C ASP A 300 16.04 -10.54 8.87
N VAL A 301 16.59 -11.73 8.75
CA VAL A 301 16.54 -12.53 7.52
C VAL A 301 15.16 -13.09 7.19
N ASN A 302 14.22 -13.03 8.13
CA ASN A 302 12.85 -13.45 7.95
C ASN A 302 11.91 -12.29 7.63
N TYR A 303 12.42 -11.06 7.66
CA TYR A 303 11.65 -9.86 7.32
C TYR A 303 11.55 -9.75 5.80
N ILE A 304 10.76 -10.64 5.21
CA ILE A 304 10.59 -10.74 3.76
C ILE A 304 9.10 -10.62 3.44
N GLU A 305 8.78 -9.64 2.64
CA GLU A 305 7.45 -9.42 2.08
C GLU A 305 7.20 -10.42 0.94
N SER A 306 5.96 -10.89 0.80
CA SER A 306 5.53 -11.81 -0.25
C SER A 306 6.42 -13.06 -0.45
N PRO A 307 6.81 -13.80 0.64
CA PRO A 307 7.72 -14.92 0.53
C PRO A 307 7.09 -16.15 -0.11
N TYR A 308 5.77 -16.34 0.03
CA TYR A 308 5.06 -17.54 -0.45
C TYR A 308 4.78 -17.50 -1.94
N SER A 309 4.43 -16.34 -2.47
CA SER A 309 4.26 -16.07 -3.91
C SER A 309 5.59 -15.81 -4.61
N LYS A 310 6.65 -15.50 -3.84
CA LYS A 310 7.97 -15.05 -4.31
C LYS A 310 7.89 -13.80 -5.18
N LYS A 311 7.00 -12.86 -4.83
CA LYS A 311 6.72 -11.64 -5.61
C LYS A 311 7.37 -10.37 -5.06
N SER A 312 8.15 -10.41 -3.98
CA SER A 312 8.76 -9.23 -3.34
C SER A 312 9.39 -8.25 -4.32
N PHE A 313 10.17 -8.71 -5.32
CA PHE A 313 10.73 -7.78 -6.31
C PHE A 313 9.67 -7.16 -7.23
N GLN A 314 8.54 -7.84 -7.48
CA GLN A 314 7.43 -7.22 -8.19
C GLN A 314 6.81 -6.12 -7.33
N ASP A 315 6.58 -6.42 -6.06
CA ASP A 315 6.03 -5.47 -5.09
C ASP A 315 6.92 -4.21 -5.01
N PHE A 316 8.24 -4.38 -4.88
CA PHE A 316 9.18 -3.26 -4.87
C PHE A 316 9.21 -2.46 -6.19
N ILE A 317 9.03 -3.13 -7.34
CA ILE A 317 8.89 -2.45 -8.63
C ILE A 317 7.61 -1.61 -8.65
N ASP A 318 6.50 -2.15 -8.16
CA ASP A 318 5.19 -1.49 -8.12
C ASP A 318 5.22 -0.32 -7.13
N ASN A 319 5.95 -0.43 -6.00
CA ASN A 319 6.22 0.71 -5.12
C ASN A 319 6.94 1.86 -5.85
N ILE A 320 7.97 1.58 -6.61
CA ILE A 320 8.67 2.63 -7.39
C ILE A 320 7.82 3.12 -8.57
N LEU A 321 6.94 2.29 -9.14
CA LEU A 321 5.96 2.73 -10.13
C LEU A 321 4.93 3.69 -9.53
N SER A 322 4.53 3.54 -8.26
CA SER A 322 3.66 4.49 -7.57
C SER A 322 4.28 5.90 -7.51
N ILE A 323 5.61 5.99 -7.32
CA ILE A 323 6.37 7.24 -7.40
C ILE A 323 6.33 7.80 -8.84
N GLN A 324 6.54 6.93 -9.84
CA GLN A 324 6.45 7.35 -11.25
C GLN A 324 5.08 7.93 -11.57
N TYR A 325 4.00 7.29 -11.13
CA TYR A 325 2.64 7.77 -11.36
C TYR A 325 2.37 9.11 -10.67
N SER A 326 2.87 9.28 -9.45
CA SER A 326 2.80 10.54 -8.71
C SER A 326 3.55 11.67 -9.42
N LEU A 327 4.74 11.38 -9.93
CA LEU A 327 5.54 12.36 -10.68
C LEU A 327 4.98 12.65 -12.07
N TYR A 328 4.34 11.67 -12.72
CA TYR A 328 3.82 11.78 -14.09
C TYR A 328 2.34 12.18 -14.15
N GLY A 329 1.60 12.11 -13.04
CA GLY A 329 0.25 12.62 -12.91
C GLY A 329 -0.86 11.73 -13.45
N ALA A 330 -0.60 10.43 -13.69
CA ALA A 330 -1.63 9.43 -13.97
C ALA A 330 -1.14 8.02 -13.64
N ALA A 331 -2.04 7.16 -13.15
CA ALA A 331 -1.80 5.74 -12.96
C ALA A 331 -1.45 5.08 -14.31
N GLY A 332 -0.48 4.17 -14.32
CA GLY A 332 0.01 3.50 -15.52
C GLY A 332 0.79 4.39 -16.50
N ALA A 333 1.03 5.66 -16.18
CA ALA A 333 1.74 6.57 -17.07
C ALA A 333 3.22 6.20 -17.23
N THR A 334 3.68 6.13 -18.48
CA THR A 334 5.09 5.88 -18.83
C THR A 334 5.82 7.17 -19.26
N SER A 335 5.11 8.31 -19.25
CA SER A 335 5.64 9.64 -19.55
C SER A 335 4.84 10.70 -18.82
N ALA A 336 5.50 11.83 -18.50
CA ALA A 336 4.89 12.94 -17.79
C ALA A 336 3.71 13.52 -18.57
N GLN A 337 2.58 13.66 -17.88
CA GLN A 337 1.37 14.32 -18.39
C GLN A 337 1.54 15.85 -18.36
N ALA A 338 0.62 16.57 -18.99
CA ALA A 338 0.70 18.04 -19.15
C ALA A 338 0.79 18.75 -17.79
N HIS A 339 -0.11 18.43 -16.87
CA HIS A 339 -0.15 18.99 -15.50
C HIS A 339 0.40 17.95 -14.51
N SER A 340 1.70 17.73 -14.53
CA SER A 340 2.39 16.79 -13.66
C SER A 340 3.59 17.45 -12.99
N LEU A 341 4.04 16.90 -11.86
CA LEU A 341 5.22 17.39 -11.15
C LEU A 341 6.44 17.43 -12.08
N MET A 342 6.66 16.40 -12.89
CA MET A 342 7.79 16.37 -13.84
C MET A 342 7.67 17.40 -14.94
N SER A 343 6.47 17.70 -15.46
CA SER A 343 6.25 18.76 -16.44
C SER A 343 6.47 20.12 -15.81
N PHE A 344 6.02 20.32 -14.57
CA PHE A 344 6.25 21.53 -13.80
C PHE A 344 7.75 21.78 -13.57
N PHE A 345 8.50 20.81 -13.11
CA PHE A 345 9.95 20.92 -12.93
C PHE A 345 10.67 21.35 -14.20
N LYS A 346 10.29 20.76 -15.34
CA LYS A 346 10.87 21.11 -16.65
C LYS A 346 10.48 22.53 -17.08
N SER A 347 9.21 22.91 -16.94
CA SER A 347 8.71 24.24 -17.36
C SER A 347 9.28 25.38 -16.52
N GLN A 348 9.50 25.14 -15.22
CA GLN A 348 10.07 26.09 -14.27
C GLN A 348 11.63 26.06 -14.25
N ASN A 349 12.25 25.29 -15.14
CA ASN A 349 13.70 25.15 -15.24
C ASN A 349 14.37 24.67 -13.93
N TYR A 350 13.72 23.76 -13.19
CA TYR A 350 14.35 23.10 -12.06
C TYR A 350 15.57 22.30 -12.54
N SER A 351 16.75 22.66 -12.08
CA SER A 351 18.01 22.05 -12.56
C SER A 351 18.15 20.56 -12.22
N GLY A 352 17.43 20.08 -11.19
CA GLY A 352 17.41 18.67 -10.77
C GLY A 352 16.46 17.77 -11.57
N ALA A 353 15.62 18.33 -12.48
CA ALA A 353 14.60 17.54 -13.17
C ALA A 353 15.15 16.34 -13.96
N ALA A 354 16.33 16.50 -14.59
CA ALA A 354 16.97 15.41 -15.32
C ALA A 354 17.58 14.34 -14.39
N SER A 355 18.14 14.76 -13.26
CA SER A 355 18.69 13.84 -12.24
C SER A 355 17.58 13.02 -11.60
N LEU A 356 16.46 13.64 -11.23
CA LEU A 356 15.28 12.95 -10.70
C LEU A 356 14.75 11.89 -11.68
N GLN A 357 14.63 12.25 -12.97
CA GLN A 357 14.22 11.28 -13.99
C GLN A 357 15.20 10.13 -14.10
N SER A 358 16.50 10.42 -14.12
CA SER A 358 17.54 9.40 -14.25
C SER A 358 17.59 8.46 -13.04
N ALA A 359 17.38 8.98 -11.83
CA ALA A 359 17.34 8.18 -10.60
C ALA A 359 16.11 7.25 -10.58
N LEU A 360 14.93 7.73 -10.99
CA LEU A 360 13.74 6.91 -11.15
C LEU A 360 13.96 5.75 -12.13
N ASP A 361 14.51 6.05 -13.31
CA ASP A 361 14.78 5.04 -14.34
C ASP A 361 15.83 4.01 -13.86
N ALA A 362 16.86 4.46 -13.12
CA ALA A 362 17.91 3.60 -12.57
C ALA A 362 17.36 2.66 -11.48
N SER A 363 16.51 3.15 -10.57
CA SER A 363 15.86 2.35 -9.53
C SER A 363 15.01 1.23 -10.14
N LEU A 364 14.14 1.55 -11.09
CA LEU A 364 13.33 0.55 -11.80
C LEU A 364 14.19 -0.46 -12.57
N ALA A 365 15.25 -0.01 -13.20
CA ALA A 365 16.17 -0.91 -13.94
C ALA A 365 16.92 -1.85 -12.99
N ALA A 366 17.36 -1.36 -11.83
CA ALA A 366 18.07 -2.17 -10.83
C ALA A 366 17.16 -3.24 -10.22
N LEU A 367 15.93 -2.90 -9.83
CA LEU A 367 14.95 -3.86 -9.33
C LEU A 367 14.58 -4.94 -10.35
N LYS A 368 14.34 -4.56 -11.61
CA LYS A 368 14.10 -5.52 -12.72
C LYS A 368 15.29 -6.44 -12.96
N ALA A 369 16.52 -5.94 -12.79
CA ALA A 369 17.72 -6.77 -12.89
C ALA A 369 17.84 -7.77 -11.73
N CYS A 370 17.42 -7.41 -10.52
CA CYS A 370 17.31 -8.32 -9.39
C CYS A 370 16.23 -9.38 -9.65
N GLN A 371 15.03 -8.98 -10.05
CA GLN A 371 13.92 -9.89 -10.36
C GLN A 371 14.30 -10.93 -11.43
N ALA A 372 15.08 -10.54 -12.45
CA ALA A 372 15.56 -11.44 -13.49
C ALA A 372 16.58 -12.47 -12.99
N LYS A 373 17.23 -12.26 -11.84
CA LYS A 373 18.16 -13.23 -11.23
C LYS A 373 17.45 -14.28 -10.39
N GLY A 374 16.37 -13.93 -9.71
CA GLY A 374 15.63 -14.82 -8.83
C GLY A 374 14.67 -14.09 -7.92
N ALA A 375 13.98 -14.82 -7.06
CA ALA A 375 13.12 -14.24 -6.05
C ALA A 375 13.94 -13.61 -4.91
N PHE A 376 13.45 -12.55 -4.29
CA PHE A 376 14.16 -11.86 -3.21
C PHE A 376 14.52 -12.79 -2.06
N VAL A 377 13.59 -13.64 -1.63
CA VAL A 377 13.81 -14.64 -0.58
C VAL A 377 14.98 -15.60 -0.88
N ASP A 378 15.29 -15.83 -2.14
CA ASP A 378 16.36 -16.73 -2.57
C ASP A 378 17.71 -16.00 -2.75
N ILE A 379 17.70 -14.67 -2.98
CA ILE A 379 18.90 -13.91 -3.35
C ILE A 379 19.10 -12.60 -2.56
N TYR A 380 18.43 -12.42 -1.43
CA TYR A 380 18.48 -11.17 -0.66
C TYR A 380 19.91 -10.71 -0.29
N THR A 381 20.89 -11.60 -0.24
CA THR A 381 22.31 -11.27 0.02
C THR A 381 23.13 -11.00 -1.26
N ASP A 382 22.53 -11.06 -2.46
CA ASP A 382 23.25 -10.81 -3.72
C ASP A 382 23.65 -9.33 -3.83
N ALA A 383 24.82 -9.07 -4.41
CA ALA A 383 25.33 -7.71 -4.59
C ALA A 383 24.43 -6.81 -5.47
N SER A 384 23.56 -7.39 -6.31
CA SER A 384 22.58 -6.61 -7.08
C SER A 384 21.49 -6.02 -6.19
N VAL A 385 21.18 -6.64 -5.06
CA VAL A 385 20.23 -6.11 -4.06
C VAL A 385 20.79 -4.83 -3.45
N GLN A 386 22.05 -4.84 -3.00
CA GLN A 386 22.71 -3.61 -2.53
C GLN A 386 22.67 -2.51 -3.59
N LYS A 387 22.97 -2.86 -4.84
CA LYS A 387 22.92 -1.88 -5.93
C LYS A 387 21.50 -1.29 -6.09
N ALA A 388 20.45 -2.09 -6.00
CA ALA A 388 19.09 -1.60 -6.12
C ALA A 388 18.74 -0.66 -4.95
N MET A 389 19.14 -1.00 -3.73
CA MET A 389 19.00 -0.14 -2.55
C MET A 389 19.72 1.20 -2.74
N ASP A 390 20.96 1.19 -3.24
CA ASP A 390 21.74 2.41 -3.52
C ASP A 390 21.06 3.32 -4.56
N GLU A 391 20.49 2.74 -5.63
CA GLU A 391 19.77 3.50 -6.67
C GLU A 391 18.45 4.09 -6.14
N ILE A 392 17.74 3.36 -5.28
CA ILE A 392 16.50 3.85 -4.63
C ILE A 392 16.82 4.97 -3.63
N SER A 393 17.88 4.84 -2.85
CA SER A 393 18.35 5.91 -1.96
C SER A 393 18.77 7.16 -2.73
N ALA A 394 19.38 7.00 -3.92
CA ALA A 394 19.69 8.13 -4.79
C ALA A 394 18.42 8.80 -5.37
N LEU A 395 17.36 8.02 -5.63
CA LEU A 395 16.05 8.56 -6.02
C LEU A 395 15.44 9.36 -4.87
N ASP A 396 15.49 8.87 -3.65
CA ASP A 396 15.05 9.59 -2.45
C ASP A 396 15.73 10.94 -2.30
N ASP A 397 17.06 10.99 -2.45
CA ASP A 397 17.84 12.22 -2.42
C ASP A 397 17.36 13.25 -3.46
N GLU A 398 17.05 12.82 -4.68
CA GLU A 398 16.57 13.72 -5.74
C GLU A 398 15.11 14.18 -5.50
N ILE A 399 14.26 13.33 -4.92
CA ILE A 399 12.89 13.69 -4.50
C ILE A 399 12.94 14.76 -3.41
N ASN A 400 13.78 14.59 -2.39
CA ASN A 400 13.96 15.55 -1.30
C ASN A 400 14.46 16.91 -1.81
N LYS A 401 15.41 16.94 -2.76
CA LYS A 401 15.87 18.18 -3.42
C LYS A 401 14.75 18.85 -4.20
N ALA A 402 13.89 18.08 -4.88
CA ALA A 402 12.76 18.59 -5.62
C ALA A 402 11.68 19.20 -4.68
N ALA A 403 11.42 18.55 -3.55
CA ALA A 403 10.52 19.04 -2.51
C ALA A 403 11.01 20.36 -1.91
N ASP A 404 12.29 20.41 -1.54
CA ASP A 404 12.94 21.63 -1.06
C ASP A 404 12.89 22.79 -2.06
N TRP A 405 12.97 22.46 -3.35
CA TRP A 405 12.87 23.47 -4.41
C TRP A 405 11.42 23.98 -4.55
N ILE A 406 10.41 23.08 -4.51
CA ILE A 406 8.99 23.47 -4.58
C ILE A 406 8.60 24.42 -3.43
N LEU A 407 9.06 24.14 -2.21
CA LEU A 407 8.77 24.97 -1.04
C LEU A 407 9.26 26.43 -1.16
N ARG A 408 10.13 26.71 -2.13
CA ARG A 408 10.66 28.05 -2.40
C ARG A 408 10.04 28.76 -3.59
N GLN A 409 9.02 28.19 -4.27
CA GLN A 409 8.35 28.76 -5.45
C GLN A 409 7.21 29.75 -5.12
#